data_e226cb6d8608a1773bd3efebddc9d7d6
#
_entry.id   e226cb6d8608a1773bd3efebddc9d7d6
#
_cell.length_a   1.000
_cell.length_b   1.000
_cell.length_c   1.000
_cell.angle_alpha   90.00
_cell.angle_beta   90.00
_cell.angle_gamma   90.00
#
_symmetry.space_group_name_H-M   'P 1'
#
loop_
_entity.id
_entity.type
_entity.pdbx_description
1 polymer ?
#
loop_
_entity_poly.entity_id
_entity_poly.type
_entity_poly.pdbx_seq_one_letter_code
_entity_poly.pdbx_strand_id
1 'polypeptide(L)'
;MLVARKLVARLLSDTGGNVLPMAAMTVVVMAAIVGGAVDMSRAYRVQNRLQNACDSGVLAGRRAVTTNGFDSNAEAQARRYFNVNFDPSQQGTNQTTFLLASDNAGNSIGGKASTQMPLLMMQIFGKMDMTLTANCQSTMGVGNSDITLVLDVTGSMGTSLGSGTRLSALKSSMKNFYTTVATATQGT
;
A
#
# COMPACT_ATOMS: atom_id res chain seq x y z
N MET A 1 -47.88 18.54 22.86
CA MET A 1 -46.78 18.86 23.78
C MET A 1 -47.09 18.64 25.27
N LEU A 2 -48.31 18.90 25.76
CA LEU A 2 -48.67 18.73 27.18
C LEU A 2 -48.68 17.27 27.68
N VAL A 3 -49.06 16.30 26.82
CA VAL A 3 -49.09 14.86 27.17
C VAL A 3 -47.72 14.31 27.42
N ALA A 4 -46.75 14.68 26.57
CA ALA A 4 -45.34 14.23 26.71
C ALA A 4 -44.70 14.76 28.00
N ARG A 5 -44.96 16.02 28.37
CA ARG A 5 -44.47 16.60 29.63
C ARG A 5 -45.06 15.90 30.88
N LYS A 6 -46.36 15.52 30.87
CA LYS A 6 -46.97 14.77 31.97
C LYS A 6 -46.43 13.34 32.10
N LEU A 7 -46.13 12.68 30.98
CA LEU A 7 -45.49 11.36 30.97
C LEU A 7 -44.07 11.40 31.54
N VAL A 8 -43.27 12.36 31.10
CA VAL A 8 -41.92 12.57 31.62
C VAL A 8 -41.92 12.92 33.11
N ALA A 9 -42.85 13.80 33.56
CA ALA A 9 -42.99 14.15 34.98
C ALA A 9 -43.39 12.95 35.86
N ARG A 10 -44.27 12.06 35.37
CA ARG A 10 -44.61 10.81 36.07
C ARG A 10 -43.46 9.84 36.15
N LEU A 11 -42.69 9.68 35.06
CA LEU A 11 -41.50 8.82 35.05
C LEU A 11 -40.40 9.31 36.00
N LEU A 12 -40.26 10.64 36.16
CA LEU A 12 -39.29 11.24 37.08
C LEU A 12 -39.69 11.18 38.54
N SER A 13 -41.03 11.04 38.85
CA SER A 13 -41.52 10.97 40.22
C SER A 13 -41.84 9.54 40.72
N ASP A 14 -41.67 8.53 39.85
CA ASP A 14 -41.89 7.13 40.20
C ASP A 14 -40.62 6.57 40.89
N THR A 15 -40.67 6.42 42.17
CA THR A 15 -39.61 5.90 43.03
C THR A 15 -39.53 4.35 43.06
N GLY A 16 -40.53 3.66 42.44
CA GLY A 16 -40.62 2.22 42.41
C GLY A 16 -39.77 1.55 41.34
N GLY A 17 -39.12 2.31 40.45
CA GLY A 17 -38.46 1.77 39.24
C GLY A 17 -37.01 2.19 39.05
N ASN A 18 -36.09 1.56 39.75
CA ASN A 18 -34.64 1.72 39.49
C ASN A 18 -34.18 1.09 38.14
N VAL A 19 -35.10 0.43 37.41
CA VAL A 19 -34.84 -0.26 36.16
C VAL A 19 -34.67 0.70 34.98
N LEU A 20 -35.38 1.82 34.92
CA LEU A 20 -35.36 2.79 33.83
C LEU A 20 -33.95 3.45 33.65
N PRO A 21 -33.33 4.01 34.69
CA PRO A 21 -32.00 4.60 34.57
C PRO A 21 -30.93 3.54 34.28
N MET A 22 -31.05 2.33 34.83
CA MET A 22 -30.14 1.23 34.50
C MET A 22 -30.28 0.82 33.05
N ALA A 23 -31.52 0.66 32.54
CA ALA A 23 -31.75 0.34 31.13
C ALA A 23 -31.22 1.45 30.19
N ALA A 24 -31.46 2.73 30.52
CA ALA A 24 -30.91 3.83 29.73
C ALA A 24 -29.38 3.83 29.66
N MET A 25 -28.70 3.59 30.79
CA MET A 25 -27.26 3.49 30.85
C MET A 25 -26.74 2.32 29.98
N THR A 26 -27.40 1.16 30.05
CA THR A 26 -27.04 -0.03 29.25
C THR A 26 -27.19 0.24 27.76
N VAL A 27 -28.24 0.92 27.31
CA VAL A 27 -28.48 1.28 25.92
C VAL A 27 -27.34 2.20 25.39
N VAL A 28 -26.92 3.19 26.17
CA VAL A 28 -25.81 4.09 25.79
C VAL A 28 -24.49 3.31 25.60
N VAL A 29 -24.16 2.41 26.54
CA VAL A 29 -22.97 1.58 26.45
C VAL A 29 -23.04 0.66 25.23
N MET A 30 -24.19 0.01 25.00
CA MET A 30 -24.37 -0.84 23.81
C MET A 30 -24.26 -0.05 22.51
N ALA A 31 -24.84 1.14 22.45
CA ALA A 31 -24.72 2.01 21.29
C ALA A 31 -23.27 2.42 21.01
N ALA A 32 -22.48 2.69 22.06
CA ALA A 32 -21.05 3.00 21.92
C ALA A 32 -20.26 1.81 21.37
N ILE A 33 -20.51 0.60 21.86
CA ILE A 33 -19.82 -0.62 21.41
C ILE A 33 -20.16 -0.92 19.94
N VAL A 34 -21.44 -0.94 19.58
CA VAL A 34 -21.90 -1.21 18.21
C VAL A 34 -21.40 -0.13 17.25
N GLY A 35 -21.53 1.14 17.64
CA GLY A 35 -21.08 2.28 16.84
C GLY A 35 -19.55 2.25 16.60
N GLY A 36 -18.79 1.97 17.65
CA GLY A 36 -17.34 1.80 17.55
C GLY A 36 -16.93 0.64 16.63
N ALA A 37 -17.65 -0.48 16.68
CA ALA A 37 -17.40 -1.63 15.80
C ALA A 37 -17.67 -1.29 14.33
N VAL A 38 -18.71 -0.51 14.02
CA VAL A 38 -19.01 -0.04 12.66
C VAL A 38 -17.90 0.87 12.14
N ASP A 39 -17.49 1.87 12.91
CA ASP A 39 -16.43 2.79 12.51
C ASP A 39 -15.09 2.06 12.34
N MET A 40 -14.77 1.11 13.24
CA MET A 40 -13.56 0.28 13.13
C MET A 40 -13.57 -0.61 11.88
N SER A 41 -14.72 -1.21 11.55
CA SER A 41 -14.87 -2.00 10.31
C SER A 41 -14.59 -1.18 9.05
N ARG A 42 -15.05 0.08 9.03
CA ARG A 42 -14.75 1.03 7.96
C ARG A 42 -13.25 1.37 7.94
N ALA A 43 -12.67 1.65 9.11
CA ALA A 43 -11.25 1.97 9.24
C ALA A 43 -10.36 0.85 8.69
N TYR A 44 -10.63 -0.41 9.00
CA TYR A 44 -9.88 -1.55 8.46
C TYR A 44 -9.96 -1.64 6.94
N ARG A 45 -11.11 -1.39 6.33
CA ARG A 45 -11.25 -1.40 4.87
C ARG A 45 -10.44 -0.28 4.21
N VAL A 46 -10.52 0.93 4.76
CA VAL A 46 -9.76 2.09 4.27
C VAL A 46 -8.26 1.86 4.47
N GLN A 47 -7.85 1.35 5.63
CA GLN A 47 -6.46 1.02 5.93
C GLN A 47 -5.86 0.02 4.92
N ASN A 48 -6.58 -1.06 4.62
CA ASN A 48 -6.13 -2.06 3.64
C ASN A 48 -6.01 -1.46 2.24
N ARG A 49 -6.95 -0.60 1.83
CA ARG A 49 -6.86 0.09 0.54
C ARG A 49 -5.70 1.08 0.48
N LEU A 50 -5.48 1.82 1.57
CA LEU A 50 -4.36 2.75 1.68
C LEU A 50 -3.02 2.01 1.59
N GLN A 51 -2.89 0.85 2.27
CA GLN A 51 -1.71 0.00 2.19
C GLN A 51 -1.48 -0.51 0.77
N ASN A 52 -2.50 -1.09 0.14
CA ASN A 52 -2.41 -1.60 -1.23
C ASN A 52 -2.03 -0.50 -2.24
N ALA A 53 -2.55 0.70 -2.07
CA ALA A 53 -2.19 1.84 -2.92
C ALA A 53 -0.75 2.30 -2.69
N CYS A 54 -0.31 2.33 -1.41
CA CYS A 54 1.06 2.64 -1.04
C CYS A 54 2.03 1.65 -1.71
N ASP A 55 1.79 0.35 -1.56
CA ASP A 55 2.61 -0.72 -2.15
C ASP A 55 2.63 -0.64 -3.68
N SER A 56 1.47 -0.40 -4.30
CA SER A 56 1.36 -0.20 -5.75
C SER A 56 2.15 1.01 -6.23
N GLY A 57 2.11 2.10 -5.45
CA GLY A 57 2.85 3.33 -5.74
C GLY A 57 4.36 3.13 -5.72
N VAL A 58 4.90 2.59 -4.62
CA VAL A 58 6.36 2.37 -4.51
C VAL A 58 6.86 1.34 -5.52
N LEU A 59 6.07 0.30 -5.82
CA LEU A 59 6.41 -0.69 -6.84
C LEU A 59 6.44 -0.09 -8.24
N ALA A 60 5.48 0.77 -8.58
CA ALA A 60 5.46 1.48 -9.86
C ALA A 60 6.63 2.46 -9.99
N GLY A 61 6.91 3.22 -8.92
CA GLY A 61 8.07 4.09 -8.85
C GLY A 61 9.37 3.32 -9.06
N ARG A 62 9.53 2.18 -8.38
CA ARG A 62 10.73 1.35 -8.52
C ARG A 62 10.92 0.78 -9.93
N ARG A 63 9.83 0.38 -10.59
CA ARG A 63 9.88 -0.10 -11.99
C ARG A 63 10.25 1.00 -12.98
N ALA A 64 9.94 2.25 -12.67
CA ALA A 64 10.22 3.41 -13.52
C ALA A 64 11.64 3.96 -13.31
N VAL A 65 12.38 3.49 -12.31
CA VAL A 65 13.79 3.85 -12.10
C VAL A 65 14.64 3.38 -13.28
N THR A 66 15.43 4.31 -13.80
CA THR A 66 16.40 4.09 -14.89
C THR A 66 17.82 4.28 -14.37
N THR A 67 18.79 4.40 -15.28
CA THR A 67 20.19 4.72 -14.97
C THR A 67 20.37 6.07 -14.25
N ASN A 68 19.35 6.95 -14.28
CA ASN A 68 19.36 8.24 -13.59
C ASN A 68 18.88 8.14 -12.12
N GLY A 69 18.63 6.94 -11.62
CA GLY A 69 18.10 6.73 -10.28
C GLY A 69 16.61 7.08 -10.16
N PHE A 70 16.18 7.43 -8.93
CA PHE A 70 14.81 7.83 -8.66
C PHE A 70 14.59 9.30 -9.05
N ASP A 71 14.21 9.49 -10.30
CA ASP A 71 13.97 10.81 -10.91
C ASP A 71 12.49 11.25 -10.82
N SER A 72 12.20 12.44 -11.36
CA SER A 72 10.85 13.00 -11.39
C SER A 72 9.84 12.13 -12.16
N ASN A 73 10.29 11.36 -13.16
CA ASN A 73 9.43 10.45 -13.89
C ASN A 73 9.04 9.25 -13.02
N ALA A 74 9.99 8.66 -12.30
CA ALA A 74 9.75 7.58 -11.37
C ALA A 74 8.82 8.02 -10.22
N GLU A 75 9.02 9.23 -9.69
CA GLU A 75 8.12 9.82 -8.70
C GLU A 75 6.71 10.03 -9.25
N ALA A 76 6.57 10.56 -10.47
CA ALA A 76 5.28 10.78 -11.11
C ALA A 76 4.52 9.45 -11.32
N GLN A 77 5.21 8.38 -11.74
CA GLN A 77 4.63 7.06 -11.86
C GLN A 77 4.16 6.51 -10.51
N ALA A 78 4.98 6.66 -9.47
CA ALA A 78 4.60 6.24 -8.11
C ALA A 78 3.30 6.93 -7.65
N ARG A 79 3.24 8.26 -7.79
CA ARG A 79 2.05 9.04 -7.41
C ARG A 79 0.84 8.70 -8.24
N ARG A 80 1.00 8.48 -9.55
CA ARG A 80 -0.09 8.09 -10.44
C ARG A 80 -0.71 6.76 -10.03
N TYR A 81 0.12 5.74 -9.76
CA TYR A 81 -0.37 4.42 -9.34
C TYR A 81 -1.00 4.47 -7.95
N PHE A 82 -0.46 5.25 -7.03
CA PHE A 82 -1.10 5.49 -5.75
C PHE A 82 -2.50 6.10 -5.92
N ASN A 83 -2.63 7.19 -6.68
CA ASN A 83 -3.89 7.90 -6.86
C ASN A 83 -4.96 7.08 -7.59
N VAL A 84 -4.56 6.19 -8.53
CA VAL A 84 -5.49 5.28 -9.22
C VAL A 84 -6.04 4.22 -8.25
N ASN A 85 -5.23 3.78 -7.27
CA ASN A 85 -5.61 2.72 -6.32
C ASN A 85 -6.26 3.27 -5.03
N PHE A 86 -6.10 4.57 -4.73
CA PHE A 86 -6.71 5.23 -3.58
C PHE A 86 -7.33 6.57 -3.98
N ASP A 87 -8.65 6.57 -4.14
CA ASP A 87 -9.43 7.80 -4.32
C ASP A 87 -10.06 8.18 -2.98
N PRO A 88 -9.64 9.30 -2.35
CA PRO A 88 -10.17 9.72 -1.07
C PRO A 88 -11.68 9.94 -1.08
N SER A 89 -12.24 10.40 -2.20
CA SER A 89 -13.68 10.68 -2.33
C SER A 89 -14.50 9.38 -2.26
N GLN A 90 -14.06 8.32 -2.91
CA GLN A 90 -14.70 7.01 -2.87
C GLN A 90 -14.56 6.31 -1.51
N GLN A 91 -13.48 6.61 -0.79
CA GLN A 91 -13.25 6.05 0.55
C GLN A 91 -13.93 6.87 1.66
N GLY A 92 -14.45 8.04 1.34
CA GLY A 92 -15.00 8.98 2.32
C GLY A 92 -13.95 9.47 3.31
N THR A 93 -12.74 9.74 2.80
CA THR A 93 -11.59 10.27 3.56
C THR A 93 -11.16 11.63 3.03
N ASN A 94 -10.33 12.33 3.80
CA ASN A 94 -9.78 13.63 3.42
C ASN A 94 -8.30 13.73 3.82
N GLN A 95 -7.64 14.84 3.47
CA GLN A 95 -6.25 15.15 3.81
C GLN A 95 -5.29 13.97 3.50
N THR A 96 -5.47 13.34 2.34
CA THR A 96 -4.62 12.23 1.92
C THR A 96 -3.28 12.75 1.45
N THR A 97 -2.20 12.19 1.99
CA THR A 97 -0.82 12.49 1.61
C THR A 97 -0.09 11.21 1.23
N PHE A 98 0.83 11.32 0.27
CA PHE A 98 1.73 10.24 -0.10
C PHE A 98 3.15 10.81 -0.23
N LEU A 99 4.00 10.46 0.71
CA LEU A 99 5.41 10.88 0.78
C LEU A 99 6.29 9.74 0.30
N LEU A 100 7.23 10.06 -0.58
CA LEU A 100 8.18 9.13 -1.14
C LEU A 100 9.60 9.48 -0.66
N ALA A 101 10.38 8.47 -0.37
CA ALA A 101 11.80 8.57 -0.08
C ALA A 101 12.55 7.47 -0.84
N SER A 102 13.72 7.77 -1.36
CA SER A 102 14.56 6.80 -2.07
C SER A 102 16.00 6.95 -1.62
N ASP A 103 16.77 5.87 -1.73
CA ASP A 103 18.22 5.95 -1.75
C ASP A 103 18.69 6.65 -3.03
N ASN A 104 19.93 7.16 -3.04
CA ASN A 104 20.48 7.92 -4.16
C ASN A 104 20.52 7.14 -5.50
N ALA A 105 20.53 5.80 -5.44
CA ALA A 105 20.56 4.94 -6.62
C ALA A 105 19.15 4.48 -7.06
N GLY A 106 18.12 4.71 -6.25
CA GLY A 106 16.77 4.21 -6.51
C GLY A 106 16.61 2.70 -6.30
N ASN A 107 17.56 2.03 -5.64
CA ASN A 107 17.49 0.59 -5.36
C ASN A 107 16.40 0.26 -4.35
N SER A 108 16.14 1.20 -3.45
CA SER A 108 15.07 1.12 -2.47
C SER A 108 14.22 2.38 -2.52
N ILE A 109 12.91 2.20 -2.63
CA ILE A 109 11.93 3.29 -2.57
C ILE A 109 10.99 3.00 -1.43
N GLY A 110 10.98 3.89 -0.45
CA GLY A 110 10.02 3.90 0.65
C GLY A 110 8.87 4.86 0.37
N GLY A 111 7.69 4.53 0.87
CA GLY A 111 6.51 5.38 0.84
C GLY A 111 5.82 5.44 2.19
N LYS A 112 5.29 6.59 2.52
CA LYS A 112 4.41 6.79 3.67
C LYS A 112 3.15 7.48 3.20
N ALA A 113 2.03 6.78 3.29
CA ALA A 113 0.71 7.32 2.99
C ALA A 113 -0.04 7.62 4.29
N SER A 114 -0.81 8.69 4.31
CA SER A 114 -1.67 9.06 5.44
C SER A 114 -2.97 9.65 4.93
N THR A 115 -4.07 9.35 5.63
CA THR A 115 -5.40 9.92 5.33
C THR A 115 -6.19 10.08 6.62
N GLN A 116 -7.10 11.06 6.65
CA GLN A 116 -8.05 11.23 7.75
C GLN A 116 -9.42 10.67 7.36
N MET A 117 -9.94 9.78 8.19
CA MET A 117 -11.26 9.19 8.02
C MET A 117 -12.23 9.77 9.08
N PRO A 118 -13.30 10.48 8.68
CA PRO A 118 -14.33 10.92 9.60
C PRO A 118 -15.09 9.70 10.16
N LEU A 119 -15.25 9.68 11.47
CA LEU A 119 -16.03 8.68 12.18
C LEU A 119 -17.51 9.06 12.10
N LEU A 120 -18.40 8.07 11.95
CA LEU A 120 -19.84 8.32 11.83
C LEU A 120 -20.54 8.18 13.17
N MET A 121 -20.26 7.11 13.88
CA MET A 121 -20.96 6.79 15.12
C MET A 121 -20.25 7.36 16.35
N MET A 122 -18.92 7.35 16.34
CA MET A 122 -18.13 7.85 17.45
C MET A 122 -18.15 9.37 17.58
N GLN A 123 -18.65 10.10 16.58
CA GLN A 123 -18.91 11.54 16.68
C GLN A 123 -19.86 11.89 17.83
N ILE A 124 -20.85 11.04 18.11
CA ILE A 124 -21.80 11.21 19.22
C ILE A 124 -21.06 11.25 20.57
N PHE A 125 -19.90 10.56 20.64
CA PHE A 125 -19.05 10.47 21.83
C PHE A 125 -17.86 11.45 21.77
N GLY A 126 -17.90 12.42 20.84
CA GLY A 126 -16.88 13.48 20.73
C GLY A 126 -15.63 13.12 19.94
N LYS A 127 -15.56 11.91 19.32
CA LYS A 127 -14.45 11.50 18.46
C LYS A 127 -14.81 11.76 17.00
N MET A 128 -14.22 12.82 16.40
CA MET A 128 -14.61 13.30 15.06
C MET A 128 -14.00 12.51 13.92
N ASP A 129 -12.72 12.16 14.04
CA ASP A 129 -11.94 11.56 12.97
C ASP A 129 -10.87 10.59 13.51
N MET A 130 -10.31 9.80 12.60
CA MET A 130 -9.20 8.89 12.83
C MET A 130 -8.18 9.04 11.70
N THR A 131 -6.91 9.19 12.05
CA THR A 131 -5.82 9.19 11.08
C THR A 131 -5.36 7.76 10.83
N LEU A 132 -5.34 7.37 9.55
CA LEU A 132 -4.84 6.09 9.08
C LEU A 132 -3.52 6.31 8.36
N THR A 133 -2.55 5.44 8.59
CA THR A 133 -1.20 5.53 7.99
C THR A 133 -0.77 4.19 7.45
N ALA A 134 -0.15 4.20 6.27
CA ALA A 134 0.46 3.04 5.64
C ALA A 134 1.94 3.33 5.37
N ASN A 135 2.79 2.36 5.64
CA ASN A 135 4.20 2.41 5.26
C ASN A 135 4.46 1.27 4.27
N CYS A 136 5.15 1.58 3.20
CA CYS A 136 5.44 0.65 2.12
C CYS A 136 6.88 0.81 1.65
N GLN A 137 7.45 -0.25 1.11
CA GLN A 137 8.80 -0.24 0.59
C GLN A 137 8.90 -1.21 -0.58
N SER A 138 9.62 -0.81 -1.61
CA SER A 138 9.98 -1.66 -2.73
C SER A 138 11.50 -1.60 -2.92
N THR A 139 12.13 -2.77 -2.85
CA THR A 139 13.56 -2.93 -3.12
C THR A 139 13.76 -3.79 -4.36
N MET A 140 14.78 -3.50 -5.13
CA MET A 140 15.26 -4.43 -6.16
C MET A 140 16.57 -5.04 -5.64
N GLY A 141 16.48 -6.26 -5.19
CA GLY A 141 17.67 -7.09 -4.97
C GLY A 141 17.80 -8.03 -6.16
N VAL A 142 18.91 -7.99 -6.86
CA VAL A 142 19.32 -9.12 -7.69
C VAL A 142 19.85 -10.14 -6.69
N GLY A 143 19.06 -11.15 -6.36
CA GLY A 143 19.52 -12.24 -5.52
C GLY A 143 20.73 -12.90 -6.17
N ASN A 144 21.66 -13.40 -5.35
CA ASN A 144 22.75 -14.23 -5.88
C ASN A 144 22.16 -15.37 -6.70
N SER A 145 22.50 -15.40 -8.00
CA SER A 145 22.02 -16.41 -8.92
C SER A 145 23.23 -17.16 -9.47
N ASP A 146 23.26 -18.47 -9.24
CA ASP A 146 24.23 -19.35 -9.88
C ASP A 146 23.71 -19.72 -11.27
N ILE A 147 24.43 -19.29 -12.31
CA ILE A 147 24.05 -19.54 -13.70
C ILE A 147 24.90 -20.67 -14.24
N THR A 148 24.29 -21.82 -14.49
CA THR A 148 24.95 -22.96 -15.15
C THR A 148 24.56 -22.98 -16.62
N LEU A 149 25.60 -23.04 -17.49
CA LEU A 149 25.42 -23.07 -18.93
C LEU A 149 25.90 -24.41 -19.48
N VAL A 150 25.02 -25.10 -20.18
CA VAL A 150 25.35 -26.33 -20.92
C VAL A 150 25.46 -25.97 -22.39
N LEU A 151 26.68 -26.12 -22.93
CA LEU A 151 26.98 -25.68 -24.27
C LEU A 151 27.37 -26.90 -25.15
N ASP A 152 26.74 -26.94 -26.34
CA ASP A 152 27.11 -27.92 -27.37
C ASP A 152 28.38 -27.49 -28.08
N VAL A 153 29.39 -28.35 -28.03
CA VAL A 153 30.68 -28.18 -28.74
C VAL A 153 30.98 -29.36 -29.69
N THR A 154 29.95 -30.07 -30.11
CA THR A 154 30.09 -31.20 -31.05
C THR A 154 30.63 -30.75 -32.41
N GLY A 155 31.10 -31.70 -33.23
CA GLY A 155 31.68 -31.43 -34.55
C GLY A 155 30.78 -30.63 -35.49
N SER A 156 29.46 -30.72 -35.34
CA SER A 156 28.48 -29.94 -36.11
C SER A 156 28.55 -28.43 -35.84
N MET A 157 29.13 -28.02 -34.71
CA MET A 157 29.37 -26.61 -34.40
C MET A 157 30.52 -25.98 -35.20
N GLY A 158 31.33 -26.81 -35.90
CA GLY A 158 32.33 -26.36 -36.88
C GLY A 158 31.72 -25.90 -38.21
N THR A 159 30.43 -26.13 -38.46
CA THR A 159 29.74 -25.73 -39.68
C THR A 159 29.73 -24.21 -39.85
N SER A 160 29.94 -23.76 -41.08
CA SER A 160 29.96 -22.34 -41.47
C SER A 160 28.63 -21.66 -41.13
N LEU A 161 28.69 -20.45 -40.55
CA LEU A 161 27.58 -19.57 -40.28
C LEU A 161 27.97 -18.12 -40.64
N GLY A 162 27.52 -17.67 -41.80
CA GLY A 162 27.96 -16.38 -42.34
C GLY A 162 29.48 -16.29 -42.56
N SER A 163 30.11 -15.29 -41.94
CA SER A 163 31.58 -15.08 -42.01
C SER A 163 32.39 -15.91 -41.00
N GLY A 164 31.74 -16.79 -40.20
CA GLY A 164 32.36 -17.58 -39.16
C GLY A 164 31.78 -18.99 -39.04
N THR A 165 31.97 -19.62 -37.89
CA THR A 165 31.40 -20.93 -37.57
C THR A 165 30.34 -20.78 -36.48
N ARG A 166 29.46 -21.76 -36.32
CA ARG A 166 28.49 -21.80 -35.22
C ARG A 166 29.19 -21.70 -33.85
N LEU A 167 30.34 -22.35 -33.72
CA LEU A 167 31.16 -22.29 -32.49
C LEU A 167 31.72 -20.88 -32.23
N SER A 168 32.12 -20.14 -33.28
CA SER A 168 32.59 -18.76 -33.12
C SER A 168 31.48 -17.83 -32.71
N ALA A 169 30.27 -18.01 -33.26
CA ALA A 169 29.06 -17.26 -32.85
C ALA A 169 28.68 -17.56 -31.38
N LEU A 170 28.73 -18.84 -30.97
CA LEU A 170 28.46 -19.23 -29.57
C LEU A 170 29.48 -18.58 -28.63
N LYS A 171 30.76 -18.61 -28.93
CA LYS A 171 31.79 -17.96 -28.10
C LYS A 171 31.56 -16.45 -27.96
N SER A 172 31.18 -15.79 -29.06
CA SER A 172 30.87 -14.36 -29.04
C SER A 172 29.64 -14.05 -28.17
N SER A 173 28.59 -14.85 -28.32
CA SER A 173 27.35 -14.69 -27.49
C SER A 173 27.64 -14.92 -26.02
N MET A 174 28.44 -15.90 -25.67
CA MET A 174 28.85 -16.18 -24.28
C MET A 174 29.67 -15.05 -23.69
N LYS A 175 30.58 -14.48 -24.46
CA LYS A 175 31.38 -13.32 -24.00
C LYS A 175 30.47 -12.12 -23.76
N ASN A 176 29.53 -11.84 -24.64
CA ASN A 176 28.58 -10.76 -24.50
C ASN A 176 27.66 -10.97 -23.27
N PHE A 177 27.17 -12.20 -23.10
CA PHE A 177 26.36 -12.56 -21.94
C PHE A 177 27.13 -12.32 -20.63
N TYR A 178 28.37 -12.85 -20.53
CA TYR A 178 29.22 -12.64 -19.35
C TYR A 178 29.47 -11.14 -19.08
N THR A 179 29.79 -10.37 -20.13
CA THR A 179 30.00 -8.92 -19.97
C THR A 179 28.78 -8.21 -19.48
N THR A 180 27.59 -8.54 -20.02
CA THR A 180 26.33 -7.94 -19.62
C THR A 180 25.99 -8.25 -18.16
N VAL A 181 26.14 -9.52 -17.75
CA VAL A 181 25.88 -9.93 -16.36
C VAL A 181 26.88 -9.29 -15.40
N ALA A 182 28.18 -9.32 -15.73
CA ALA A 182 29.24 -8.73 -14.90
C ALA A 182 29.05 -7.22 -14.73
N THR A 183 28.61 -6.51 -15.78
CA THR A 183 28.32 -5.07 -15.70
C THR A 183 27.09 -4.78 -14.84
N ALA A 184 26.06 -5.62 -14.95
CA ALA A 184 24.85 -5.49 -14.13
C ALA A 184 25.10 -5.73 -12.64
N THR A 185 26.05 -6.61 -12.28
CA THR A 185 26.39 -6.92 -10.88
C THR A 185 27.37 -5.93 -10.25
N GLN A 186 28.12 -5.15 -11.03
CA GLN A 186 29.04 -4.12 -10.49
C GLN A 186 28.34 -2.81 -10.15
N GLY A 187 27.06 -2.64 -10.52
CA GLY A 187 26.25 -1.47 -10.21
C GLY A 187 25.39 -1.61 -8.93
N THR A 188 25.57 -2.67 -8.16
CA THR A 188 24.96 -2.90 -6.85
C THR A 188 26.06 -2.95 -5.81
#